data_fd5d6442202ae137a94595bc4181fb7a
#
_entry.id   fd5d6442202ae137a94595bc4181fb7a
#
_cell.length_a   1.000
_cell.length_b   1.000
_cell.length_c   1.000
_cell.angle_alpha   90.00
_cell.angle_beta   90.00
_cell.angle_gamma   90.00
#
_symmetry.space_group_name_H-M   'P 1'
#
loop_
_entity.id
_entity.type
_entity.pdbx_description
1 polymer ?
#
loop_
_entity_poly.entity_id
_entity_poly.type
_entity_poly.pdbx_seq_one_letter_code
_entity_poly.pdbx_strand_id
1 'polypeptide(L)'
;MKEGGVYHRVMGRIERFLYRKATACQGQSKEIVDYIKRYEPGKASFLYRNLQHRFVLPNQPPSSRKPFRIVYAGLLGVAQNILELIECVDFKGMGAELHLFGGGNQALEIEDYVRTHDRGVFYHGSLPKERMREELTRYHASIIPLTVRIRGAVLSKLFDLLPLGVPILFCGGGEGEEIVKENQLGLVSAPGDYERLSKNIQAMSHLPDEEYRQLKANCLRLSQTTFCFERQLEVYKRFLSAF
;
A
#
# COMPACT_ATOMS: atom_id res chain seq x y z
N MET A 1 -6.72 15.22 -15.49
CA MET A 1 -7.94 16.02 -15.81
C MET A 1 -7.78 17.40 -15.14
N LYS A 2 -8.04 18.51 -15.87
CA LYS A 2 -7.94 19.86 -15.26
C LYS A 2 -9.07 20.01 -14.22
N GLU A 3 -8.71 20.27 -12.96
CA GLU A 3 -9.66 20.70 -11.92
C GLU A 3 -10.39 21.95 -12.41
N GLY A 4 -11.73 21.96 -12.31
CA GLY A 4 -12.55 23.11 -12.69
C GLY A 4 -13.24 23.07 -14.07
N GLY A 5 -12.99 22.06 -14.91
CA GLY A 5 -13.68 21.89 -16.20
C GLY A 5 -15.17 21.59 -16.05
N VAL A 6 -15.95 21.77 -17.16
CA VAL A 6 -17.39 21.47 -17.20
C VAL A 6 -17.68 20.05 -16.74
N TYR A 7 -16.89 19.09 -17.17
CA TYR A 7 -17.00 17.69 -16.77
C TYR A 7 -16.87 17.52 -15.24
N HIS A 8 -15.87 18.14 -14.64
CA HIS A 8 -15.66 18.09 -13.18
C HIS A 8 -16.85 18.66 -12.40
N ARG A 9 -17.43 19.77 -12.89
CA ARG A 9 -18.62 20.37 -12.28
C ARG A 9 -19.87 19.48 -12.40
N VAL A 10 -20.07 18.84 -13.56
CA VAL A 10 -21.20 17.93 -13.79
C VAL A 10 -21.06 16.70 -12.89
N MET A 11 -19.89 16.06 -12.89
CA MET A 11 -19.64 14.89 -12.02
C MET A 11 -19.81 15.21 -10.54
N GLY A 12 -19.31 16.35 -10.08
CA GLY A 12 -19.51 16.78 -8.70
C GLY A 12 -20.97 17.09 -8.32
N ARG A 13 -21.83 17.47 -9.28
CA ARG A 13 -23.29 17.61 -9.05
C ARG A 13 -23.96 16.24 -8.93
N ILE A 14 -23.59 15.30 -9.80
CA ILE A 14 -24.10 13.91 -9.74
C ILE A 14 -23.69 13.26 -8.42
N GLU A 15 -22.44 13.38 -8.04
CA GLU A 15 -21.91 12.84 -6.80
C GLU A 15 -22.66 13.36 -5.57
N ARG A 16 -22.86 14.68 -5.46
CA ARG A 16 -23.63 15.29 -4.36
C ARG A 16 -25.11 14.86 -4.38
N PHE A 17 -25.71 14.73 -5.55
CA PHE A 17 -27.07 14.20 -5.66
C PHE A 17 -27.15 12.76 -5.11
N LEU A 18 -26.16 11.89 -5.45
CA LEU A 18 -26.10 10.53 -4.94
C LEU A 18 -25.91 10.49 -3.42
N TYR A 19 -25.03 11.31 -2.86
CA TYR A 19 -24.86 11.40 -1.40
C TYR A 19 -26.15 11.81 -0.70
N ARG A 20 -26.87 12.77 -1.27
CA ARG A 20 -28.16 13.22 -0.71
C ARG A 20 -29.23 12.13 -0.73
N LYS A 21 -29.31 11.36 -1.82
CA LYS A 21 -30.32 10.33 -2.02
C LYS A 21 -30.01 9.00 -1.35
N ALA A 22 -28.76 8.69 -1.11
CA ALA A 22 -28.38 7.47 -0.41
C ALA A 22 -28.90 7.45 1.03
N THR A 23 -29.31 6.28 1.52
CA THR A 23 -29.68 6.09 2.94
C THR A 23 -28.45 6.29 3.83
N ALA A 24 -27.33 5.68 3.43
CA ALA A 24 -26.04 5.82 4.07
C ALA A 24 -24.92 5.83 3.02
N CYS A 25 -23.75 6.32 3.39
CA CYS A 25 -22.55 6.31 2.54
C CYS A 25 -21.42 5.56 3.22
N GLN A 26 -20.50 5.02 2.43
CA GLN A 26 -19.25 4.46 2.93
C GLN A 26 -18.05 4.96 2.15
N GLY A 27 -16.93 5.09 2.83
CA GLY A 27 -15.64 5.46 2.23
C GLY A 27 -14.54 4.54 2.71
N GLN A 28 -13.56 4.27 1.85
CA GLN A 28 -12.40 3.44 2.20
C GLN A 28 -11.32 4.20 3.00
N SER A 29 -11.42 5.52 3.08
CA SER A 29 -10.51 6.41 3.79
C SER A 29 -11.26 7.43 4.63
N LYS A 30 -10.61 7.96 5.66
CA LYS A 30 -11.12 9.10 6.42
C LYS A 30 -11.35 10.29 5.50
N GLU A 31 -10.41 10.55 4.58
CA GLU A 31 -10.51 11.66 3.63
C GLU A 31 -11.81 11.59 2.78
N ILE A 32 -12.22 10.38 2.33
CA ILE A 32 -13.49 10.20 1.61
C ILE A 32 -14.68 10.40 2.53
N VAL A 33 -14.67 9.84 3.73
CA VAL A 33 -15.77 10.02 4.71
C VAL A 33 -15.92 11.49 5.07
N ASP A 34 -14.84 12.21 5.31
CA ASP A 34 -14.85 13.64 5.62
C ASP A 34 -15.31 14.48 4.43
N TYR A 35 -14.96 14.07 3.22
CA TYR A 35 -15.46 14.70 1.99
C TYR A 35 -16.99 14.56 1.88
N ILE A 36 -17.55 13.36 2.11
CA ILE A 36 -19.00 13.13 2.12
C ILE A 36 -19.67 14.02 3.16
N LYS A 37 -19.17 14.03 4.40
CA LYS A 37 -19.71 14.84 5.50
C LYS A 37 -19.64 16.34 5.26
N ARG A 38 -18.66 16.81 4.48
CA ARG A 38 -18.55 18.23 4.11
C ARG A 38 -19.75 18.70 3.27
N TYR A 39 -20.28 17.84 2.39
CA TYR A 39 -21.42 18.17 1.55
C TYR A 39 -22.76 17.79 2.16
N GLU A 40 -22.81 16.75 2.96
CA GLU A 40 -23.99 16.24 3.62
C GLU A 40 -23.67 15.94 5.11
N PRO A 41 -23.61 16.98 5.98
CA PRO A 41 -23.15 16.83 7.37
C PRO A 41 -23.95 15.83 8.21
N GLY A 42 -25.27 15.71 7.93
CA GLY A 42 -26.17 14.76 8.60
C GLY A 42 -26.17 13.35 8.02
N LYS A 43 -25.37 13.08 6.98
CA LYS A 43 -25.37 11.78 6.31
C LYS A 43 -24.70 10.71 7.18
N ALA A 44 -25.43 9.63 7.44
CA ALA A 44 -24.87 8.45 8.04
C ALA A 44 -23.73 7.93 7.16
N SER A 45 -22.53 7.87 7.72
CA SER A 45 -21.31 7.52 6.95
C SER A 45 -20.46 6.55 7.73
N PHE A 46 -19.93 5.55 7.04
CA PHE A 46 -19.08 4.52 7.61
C PHE A 46 -17.71 4.48 6.94
N LEU A 47 -16.64 4.33 7.74
CA LEU A 47 -15.30 4.08 7.24
C LEU A 47 -15.11 2.58 7.06
N TYR A 48 -15.24 2.10 5.81
CA TYR A 48 -15.07 0.70 5.45
C TYR A 48 -13.75 0.51 4.68
N ARG A 49 -12.73 0.07 5.36
CA ARG A 49 -11.40 -0.17 4.78
C ARG A 49 -11.35 -1.50 4.06
N ASN A 50 -10.53 -1.59 3.03
CA ASN A 50 -10.30 -2.84 2.29
C ASN A 50 -9.35 -3.76 3.06
N LEU A 51 -9.81 -4.26 4.20
CA LEU A 51 -9.06 -5.15 5.08
C LEU A 51 -9.12 -6.60 4.58
N GLN A 52 -8.15 -7.40 5.00
CA GLN A 52 -8.08 -8.82 4.68
C GLN A 52 -8.57 -9.66 5.86
N HIS A 53 -9.22 -10.79 5.54
CA HIS A 53 -9.46 -11.85 6.53
C HIS A 53 -8.17 -12.30 7.19
N ARG A 54 -8.26 -12.66 8.45
CA ARG A 54 -7.14 -13.27 9.16
C ARG A 54 -6.77 -14.59 8.49
N PHE A 55 -5.51 -14.78 8.22
CA PHE A 55 -4.94 -16.05 7.78
C PHE A 55 -3.68 -16.32 8.62
N VAL A 56 -3.42 -17.60 8.85
CA VAL A 56 -2.22 -18.05 9.53
C VAL A 56 -1.26 -18.58 8.47
N LEU A 57 -0.13 -17.94 8.32
CA LEU A 57 0.95 -18.44 7.47
C LEU A 57 2.12 -18.87 8.34
N PRO A 58 2.87 -19.90 7.91
CA PRO A 58 4.12 -20.24 8.57
C PRO A 58 5.04 -19.02 8.56
N ASN A 59 5.45 -18.59 9.76
CA ASN A 59 6.38 -17.47 9.88
C ASN A 59 7.78 -17.96 9.48
N GLN A 60 8.19 -17.69 8.26
CA GLN A 60 9.53 -17.95 7.75
C GLN A 60 10.25 -16.62 7.49
N PRO A 61 10.67 -15.92 8.53
CA PRO A 61 11.44 -14.69 8.32
C PRO A 61 12.76 -15.05 7.64
N PRO A 62 13.25 -14.19 6.75
CA PRO A 62 14.59 -14.36 6.20
C PRO A 62 15.63 -14.46 7.32
N SER A 63 16.48 -15.47 7.28
CA SER A 63 17.49 -15.71 8.31
C SER A 63 18.62 -14.67 8.28
N SER A 64 18.80 -13.97 7.18
CA SER A 64 19.80 -12.92 6.97
C SER A 64 19.21 -11.77 6.18
N ARG A 65 19.53 -10.55 6.56
CA ARG A 65 19.17 -9.32 5.82
C ARG A 65 20.23 -8.91 4.78
N LYS A 66 21.06 -9.85 4.35
CA LYS A 66 22.07 -9.62 3.30
C LYS A 66 21.94 -10.72 2.24
N PRO A 67 21.58 -10.35 0.97
CA PRO A 67 21.12 -9.03 0.54
C PRO A 67 19.79 -8.64 1.19
N PHE A 68 19.52 -7.32 1.26
CA PHE A 68 18.22 -6.82 1.77
C PHE A 68 17.15 -6.97 0.69
N ARG A 69 16.28 -7.97 0.83
CA ARG A 69 15.28 -8.34 -0.18
C ARG A 69 13.98 -7.55 0.01
N ILE A 70 13.61 -6.81 -1.01
CA ILE A 70 12.40 -5.99 -1.07
C ILE A 70 11.47 -6.59 -2.11
N VAL A 71 10.17 -6.59 -1.83
CA VAL A 71 9.17 -7.06 -2.77
C VAL A 71 8.22 -5.94 -3.18
N TYR A 72 7.85 -5.94 -4.45
CA TYR A 72 6.67 -5.28 -4.97
C TYR A 72 5.73 -6.34 -5.54
N ALA A 73 4.48 -6.33 -5.12
CA ALA A 73 3.44 -7.21 -5.67
C ALA A 73 2.21 -6.39 -6.08
N GLY A 74 1.85 -6.41 -7.36
CA GLY A 74 0.66 -5.76 -7.85
C GLY A 74 0.70 -5.28 -9.30
N LEU A 75 -0.21 -4.36 -9.64
CA LEU A 75 -0.32 -3.82 -10.99
C LEU A 75 0.94 -3.03 -11.37
N LEU A 76 1.53 -3.39 -12.50
CA LEU A 76 2.64 -2.66 -13.12
C LEU A 76 2.04 -1.61 -14.07
N GLY A 77 1.56 -0.52 -13.46
CA GLY A 77 0.81 0.54 -14.16
C GLY A 77 1.41 1.93 -13.96
N VAL A 78 0.86 2.89 -14.69
CA VAL A 78 1.34 4.28 -14.72
C VAL A 78 1.36 4.97 -13.34
N ALA A 79 0.38 4.67 -12.49
CA ALA A 79 0.31 5.31 -11.17
C ALA A 79 1.43 4.85 -10.22
N GLN A 80 1.88 3.61 -10.36
CA GLN A 80 2.99 3.04 -9.58
C GLN A 80 4.33 3.33 -10.22
N ASN A 81 4.35 3.43 -11.56
CA ASN A 81 5.50 3.71 -12.41
C ASN A 81 6.78 2.96 -11.98
N ILE A 82 6.65 1.63 -11.92
CA ILE A 82 7.74 0.75 -11.48
C ILE A 82 8.96 0.86 -12.41
N LEU A 83 8.75 1.13 -13.69
CA LEU A 83 9.84 1.30 -14.64
C LEU A 83 10.74 2.48 -14.21
N GLU A 84 10.17 3.66 -13.99
CA GLU A 84 10.94 4.84 -13.53
C GLU A 84 11.63 4.58 -12.18
N LEU A 85 10.96 3.88 -11.26
CA LEU A 85 11.55 3.52 -9.96
C LEU A 85 12.82 2.69 -10.15
N ILE A 86 12.81 1.64 -11.00
CA ILE A 86 13.97 0.78 -11.20
C ILE A 86 15.08 1.44 -12.03
N GLU A 87 14.74 2.41 -12.86
CA GLU A 87 15.70 3.26 -13.57
C GLU A 87 16.43 4.23 -12.63
N CYS A 88 15.72 4.78 -11.65
CA CYS A 88 16.25 5.78 -10.72
C CYS A 88 16.98 5.17 -9.51
N VAL A 89 16.59 3.98 -9.05
CA VAL A 89 17.13 3.36 -7.83
C VAL A 89 18.10 2.24 -8.15
N ASP A 90 19.32 2.34 -7.65
CA ASP A 90 20.34 1.29 -7.78
C ASP A 90 20.33 0.36 -6.56
N PHE A 91 19.49 -0.68 -6.63
CA PHE A 91 19.35 -1.66 -5.54
C PHE A 91 20.64 -2.43 -5.30
N LYS A 92 21.34 -2.85 -6.38
CA LYS A 92 22.60 -3.61 -6.30
C LYS A 92 23.69 -2.81 -5.58
N GLY A 93 23.85 -1.54 -5.93
CA GLY A 93 24.83 -0.65 -5.30
C GLY A 93 24.58 -0.43 -3.81
N MET A 94 23.33 -0.62 -3.35
CA MET A 94 22.94 -0.54 -1.93
C MET A 94 23.02 -1.91 -1.19
N GLY A 95 23.41 -3.00 -1.83
CA GLY A 95 23.37 -4.34 -1.27
C GLY A 95 21.94 -4.85 -1.04
N ALA A 96 20.99 -4.36 -1.85
CA ALA A 96 19.60 -4.73 -1.82
C ALA A 96 19.17 -5.44 -3.13
N GLU A 97 18.03 -6.12 -3.06
CA GLU A 97 17.37 -6.74 -4.20
C GLU A 97 15.90 -6.32 -4.22
N LEU A 98 15.40 -5.95 -5.39
CA LEU A 98 13.95 -5.72 -5.60
C LEU A 98 13.37 -6.86 -6.44
N HIS A 99 12.37 -7.54 -5.89
CA HIS A 99 11.64 -8.60 -6.56
C HIS A 99 10.25 -8.10 -6.94
N LEU A 100 9.93 -8.18 -8.24
CA LEU A 100 8.70 -7.66 -8.82
C LEU A 100 7.76 -8.80 -9.19
N PHE A 101 6.53 -8.75 -8.67
CA PHE A 101 5.44 -9.66 -9.01
C PHE A 101 4.24 -8.87 -9.51
N GLY A 102 3.68 -9.28 -10.63
CA GLY A 102 2.48 -8.70 -11.20
C GLY A 102 2.51 -8.59 -12.70
N GLY A 103 1.43 -8.03 -13.24
CA GLY A 103 1.28 -7.72 -14.65
C GLY A 103 0.72 -6.32 -14.82
N GLY A 104 0.68 -5.85 -16.05
CA GLY A 104 0.18 -4.52 -16.38
C GLY A 104 0.77 -4.00 -17.67
N ASN A 105 0.45 -2.76 -18.01
CA ASN A 105 0.89 -2.15 -19.27
C ASN A 105 2.41 -1.89 -19.35
N GLN A 106 3.11 -1.84 -18.22
CA GLN A 106 4.58 -1.68 -18.16
C GLN A 106 5.32 -3.03 -18.05
N ALA A 107 4.64 -4.17 -18.02
CA ALA A 107 5.27 -5.47 -17.74
C ALA A 107 6.37 -5.84 -18.73
N LEU A 108 6.13 -5.65 -20.03
CA LEU A 108 7.10 -5.97 -21.08
C LEU A 108 8.34 -5.06 -21.03
N GLU A 109 8.13 -3.77 -20.77
CA GLU A 109 9.22 -2.80 -20.66
C GLU A 109 10.09 -3.09 -19.43
N ILE A 110 9.46 -3.47 -18.32
CA ILE A 110 10.17 -3.87 -17.09
C ILE A 110 10.96 -5.16 -17.32
N GLU A 111 10.36 -6.16 -17.98
CA GLU A 111 11.05 -7.42 -18.30
C GLU A 111 12.27 -7.19 -19.17
N ASP A 112 12.16 -6.35 -20.19
CA ASP A 112 13.28 -6.00 -21.08
C ASP A 112 14.37 -5.21 -20.32
N TYR A 113 13.98 -4.26 -19.48
CA TYR A 113 14.91 -3.50 -18.65
C TYR A 113 15.69 -4.41 -17.70
N VAL A 114 15.02 -5.31 -16.98
CA VAL A 114 15.65 -6.24 -16.03
C VAL A 114 16.62 -7.20 -16.73
N ARG A 115 16.30 -7.62 -17.95
CA ARG A 115 17.17 -8.49 -18.75
C ARG A 115 18.46 -7.80 -19.19
N THR A 116 18.42 -6.50 -19.42
CA THR A 116 19.54 -5.72 -20.00
C THR A 116 20.35 -4.94 -18.96
N HIS A 117 19.84 -4.78 -17.73
CA HIS A 117 20.46 -3.98 -16.68
C HIS A 117 20.58 -4.76 -15.37
N ASP A 118 21.80 -4.95 -14.90
CA ASP A 118 22.08 -5.61 -13.62
C ASP A 118 22.08 -4.59 -12.45
N ARG A 119 20.87 -4.22 -12.00
CA ARG A 119 20.66 -3.25 -10.92
C ARG A 119 20.06 -3.86 -9.64
N GLY A 120 20.14 -5.20 -9.50
CA GLY A 120 19.56 -5.90 -8.35
C GLY A 120 18.03 -5.97 -8.40
N VAL A 121 17.44 -6.01 -9.60
CA VAL A 121 16.00 -6.11 -9.82
C VAL A 121 15.67 -7.43 -10.52
N PHE A 122 14.62 -8.11 -10.03
CA PHE A 122 14.17 -9.41 -10.53
C PHE A 122 12.68 -9.37 -10.83
N TYR A 123 12.28 -9.70 -12.05
CA TYR A 123 10.88 -9.80 -12.44
C TYR A 123 10.43 -11.26 -12.53
N HIS A 124 9.35 -11.60 -11.85
CA HIS A 124 8.85 -12.97 -11.70
C HIS A 124 7.48 -13.20 -12.37
N GLY A 125 6.92 -12.18 -13.05
CA GLY A 125 5.57 -12.28 -13.58
C GLY A 125 4.49 -12.28 -12.50
N SER A 126 3.32 -12.82 -12.82
CA SER A 126 2.17 -12.85 -11.91
C SER A 126 2.07 -14.17 -11.15
N LEU A 127 1.72 -14.09 -9.87
CA LEU A 127 1.39 -15.26 -9.06
C LEU A 127 -0.08 -15.23 -8.61
N PRO A 128 -0.71 -16.40 -8.43
CA PRO A 128 -2.01 -16.50 -7.75
C PRO A 128 -1.96 -15.86 -6.36
N LYS A 129 -3.09 -15.28 -5.92
CA LYS A 129 -3.15 -14.50 -4.65
C LYS A 129 -2.69 -15.31 -3.43
N GLU A 130 -3.06 -16.58 -3.37
CA GLU A 130 -2.71 -17.48 -2.27
C GLU A 130 -1.19 -17.70 -2.20
N ARG A 131 -0.57 -18.00 -3.33
CA ARG A 131 0.89 -18.16 -3.43
C ARG A 131 1.63 -16.86 -3.16
N MET A 132 1.06 -15.72 -3.62
CA MET A 132 1.68 -14.41 -3.36
C MET A 132 1.75 -14.09 -1.87
N ARG A 133 0.76 -14.49 -1.07
CA ARG A 133 0.80 -14.31 0.38
C ARG A 133 1.95 -15.06 1.04
N GLU A 134 2.18 -16.31 0.66
CA GLU A 134 3.31 -17.11 1.15
C GLU A 134 4.64 -16.49 0.70
N GLU A 135 4.70 -16.10 -0.57
CA GLU A 135 5.89 -15.50 -1.15
C GLU A 135 6.29 -14.21 -0.43
N LEU A 136 5.33 -13.32 -0.14
CA LEU A 136 5.58 -12.05 0.56
C LEU A 136 6.31 -12.23 1.91
N THR A 137 6.12 -13.35 2.60
CA THR A 137 6.78 -13.62 3.89
C THR A 137 8.29 -13.86 3.79
N ARG A 138 8.79 -14.08 2.57
CA ARG A 138 10.22 -14.34 2.28
C ARG A 138 11.04 -13.08 2.10
N TYR A 139 10.41 -11.90 2.16
CA TYR A 139 11.04 -10.61 1.95
C TYR A 139 11.17 -9.81 3.24
N HIS A 140 12.19 -8.97 3.28
CA HIS A 140 12.46 -8.13 4.45
C HIS A 140 11.52 -6.93 4.51
N ALA A 141 11.14 -6.39 3.37
CA ALA A 141 10.19 -5.27 3.27
C ALA A 141 9.37 -5.37 1.99
N SER A 142 8.23 -4.69 1.97
CA SER A 142 7.48 -4.46 0.74
C SER A 142 7.46 -2.97 0.41
N ILE A 143 7.62 -2.64 -0.88
CA ILE A 143 7.49 -1.28 -1.36
C ILE A 143 6.07 -1.03 -1.87
N ILE A 144 5.52 0.14 -1.51
CA ILE A 144 4.21 0.62 -1.99
C ILE A 144 4.45 1.98 -2.65
N PRO A 145 4.81 2.04 -3.95
CA PRO A 145 5.11 3.28 -4.64
C PRO A 145 3.90 3.89 -5.32
N LEU A 146 3.85 5.22 -5.33
CA LEU A 146 3.06 6.05 -6.23
C LEU A 146 3.93 7.20 -6.73
N THR A 147 3.69 7.64 -7.95
CA THR A 147 4.35 8.83 -8.51
C THR A 147 3.67 10.13 -8.10
N VAL A 148 2.39 10.06 -7.81
CA VAL A 148 1.58 11.20 -7.34
C VAL A 148 0.62 10.75 -6.25
N ARG A 149 0.31 11.65 -5.32
CA ARG A 149 -0.72 11.41 -4.31
C ARG A 149 -2.10 11.29 -4.98
N ILE A 150 -2.79 10.20 -4.71
CA ILE A 150 -4.18 10.01 -5.14
C ILE A 150 -5.10 10.38 -3.96
N ARG A 151 -5.86 11.47 -4.11
CA ARG A 151 -6.77 11.96 -3.06
C ARG A 151 -7.78 10.88 -2.67
N GLY A 152 -7.95 10.66 -1.39
CA GLY A 152 -8.89 9.69 -0.83
C GLY A 152 -8.47 8.22 -0.98
N ALA A 153 -7.35 7.94 -1.62
CA ALA A 153 -6.87 6.57 -1.74
C ALA A 153 -6.04 6.15 -0.52
N VAL A 154 -6.39 4.98 0.04
CA VAL A 154 -5.51 4.20 0.89
C VAL A 154 -5.26 2.88 0.18
N LEU A 155 -4.03 2.64 -0.21
CA LEU A 155 -3.67 1.46 -1.01
C LEU A 155 -3.92 0.18 -0.22
N SER A 156 -4.75 -0.73 -0.76
CA SER A 156 -5.13 -1.98 -0.10
C SER A 156 -3.94 -2.87 0.23
N LYS A 157 -2.85 -2.77 -0.54
CA LYS A 157 -1.58 -3.48 -0.29
C LYS A 157 -1.04 -3.25 1.12
N LEU A 158 -1.25 -2.05 1.68
CA LEU A 158 -0.88 -1.77 3.07
C LEU A 158 -1.54 -2.77 4.02
N PHE A 159 -2.84 -3.02 3.85
CA PHE A 159 -3.59 -3.95 4.69
C PHE A 159 -3.32 -5.44 4.36
N ASP A 160 -2.87 -5.74 3.14
CA ASP A 160 -2.42 -7.09 2.76
C ASP A 160 -1.13 -7.50 3.49
N LEU A 161 -0.23 -6.52 3.77
CA LEU A 161 1.07 -6.76 4.39
C LEU A 161 1.02 -6.88 5.92
N LEU A 162 0.06 -6.21 6.57
CA LEU A 162 -0.02 -6.19 8.03
C LEU A 162 -0.12 -7.59 8.66
N PRO A 163 -1.04 -8.48 8.20
CA PRO A 163 -1.15 -9.82 8.80
C PRO A 163 0.07 -10.71 8.52
N LEU A 164 0.94 -10.33 7.58
CA LEU A 164 2.18 -11.03 7.26
C LEU A 164 3.37 -10.54 8.12
N GLY A 165 3.21 -9.44 8.82
CA GLY A 165 4.31 -8.82 9.56
C GLY A 165 5.44 -8.34 8.65
N VAL A 166 5.14 -7.87 7.44
CA VAL A 166 6.13 -7.38 6.48
C VAL A 166 6.25 -5.87 6.60
N PRO A 167 7.44 -5.33 6.98
CA PRO A 167 7.68 -3.88 7.05
C PRO A 167 7.49 -3.18 5.71
N ILE A 168 7.13 -1.91 5.75
CA ILE A 168 6.65 -1.16 4.60
C ILE A 168 7.59 -0.01 4.24
N LEU A 169 8.00 0.06 2.97
CA LEU A 169 8.59 1.24 2.34
C LEU A 169 7.48 1.93 1.55
N PHE A 170 6.91 3.00 2.12
CA PHE A 170 5.73 3.65 1.56
C PHE A 170 6.10 4.96 0.85
N CYS A 171 5.68 5.10 -0.41
CA CYS A 171 5.92 6.28 -1.23
C CYS A 171 4.59 6.71 -1.88
N GLY A 172 3.63 7.17 -1.10
CA GLY A 172 2.28 7.39 -1.65
C GLY A 172 1.58 8.65 -1.13
N GLY A 173 2.06 9.23 -0.04
CA GLY A 173 1.43 10.38 0.62
C GLY A 173 0.05 10.06 1.24
N GLY A 174 -0.57 11.08 1.82
CA GLY A 174 -1.92 11.01 2.36
C GLY A 174 -2.10 10.07 3.54
N GLU A 175 -3.33 9.60 3.75
CA GLU A 175 -3.69 8.78 4.92
C GLU A 175 -2.87 7.48 5.02
N GLY A 176 -2.44 6.90 3.89
CA GLY A 176 -1.58 5.72 3.91
C GLY A 176 -0.20 6.00 4.52
N GLU A 177 0.38 7.16 4.23
CA GLU A 177 1.63 7.63 4.84
C GLU A 177 1.46 7.84 6.36
N GLU A 178 0.37 8.50 6.77
CA GLU A 178 0.03 8.73 8.18
C GLU A 178 -0.08 7.40 8.93
N ILE A 179 -0.79 6.42 8.36
CA ILE A 179 -0.92 5.07 8.96
C ILE A 179 0.44 4.42 9.17
N VAL A 180 1.33 4.46 8.16
CA VAL A 180 2.66 3.83 8.25
C VAL A 180 3.52 4.53 9.30
N LYS A 181 3.51 5.86 9.33
CA LYS A 181 4.34 6.70 10.17
C LYS A 181 3.92 6.64 11.65
N GLU A 182 2.63 6.90 11.92
CA GLU A 182 2.08 6.95 13.28
C GLU A 182 2.14 5.60 14.00
N ASN A 183 2.05 4.51 13.25
CA ASN A 183 2.05 3.16 13.80
C ASN A 183 3.40 2.46 13.68
N GLN A 184 4.43 3.15 13.20
CA GLN A 184 5.78 2.59 13.04
C GLN A 184 5.79 1.25 12.29
N LEU A 185 5.21 1.26 11.06
CA LEU A 185 5.12 0.06 10.23
C LEU A 185 6.27 -0.04 9.23
N GLY A 186 7.09 0.99 9.14
CA GLY A 186 8.17 1.11 8.19
C GLY A 186 8.60 2.56 7.97
N LEU A 187 9.14 2.85 6.80
CA LEU A 187 9.66 4.18 6.45
C LEU A 187 8.88 4.78 5.28
N VAL A 188 8.78 6.11 5.27
CA VAL A 188 7.98 6.85 4.28
C VAL A 188 8.83 7.82 3.47
N SER A 189 8.50 7.98 2.20
CA SER A 189 8.98 9.03 1.30
C SER A 189 7.80 9.67 0.56
N ALA A 190 8.00 10.87 0.04
CA ALA A 190 6.98 11.50 -0.80
C ALA A 190 6.79 10.70 -2.11
N PRO A 191 5.62 10.81 -2.78
CA PRO A 191 5.41 10.21 -4.08
C PRO A 191 6.49 10.65 -5.08
N GLY A 192 7.13 9.69 -5.77
CA GLY A 192 8.19 9.95 -6.75
C GLY A 192 9.55 10.39 -6.16
N ASP A 193 9.70 10.48 -4.84
CA ASP A 193 10.97 10.83 -4.20
C ASP A 193 11.87 9.59 -4.06
N TYR A 194 12.51 9.22 -5.16
CA TYR A 194 13.37 8.04 -5.24
C TYR A 194 14.70 8.22 -4.49
N GLU A 195 15.16 9.46 -4.30
CA GLU A 195 16.34 9.74 -3.48
C GLU A 195 16.07 9.42 -2.00
N ARG A 196 14.95 9.91 -1.47
CA ARG A 196 14.53 9.60 -0.10
C ARG A 196 14.22 8.11 0.06
N LEU A 197 13.60 7.49 -0.93
CA LEU A 197 13.36 6.05 -0.94
C LEU A 197 14.67 5.26 -0.83
N SER A 198 15.70 5.61 -1.59
CA SER A 198 17.01 4.96 -1.52
C SER A 198 17.63 5.07 -0.12
N LYS A 199 17.56 6.26 0.49
CA LYS A 199 18.00 6.48 1.88
C LYS A 199 17.19 5.62 2.87
N ASN A 200 15.89 5.48 2.66
CA ASN A 200 15.03 4.65 3.50
C ASN A 200 15.34 3.15 3.36
N ILE A 201 15.65 2.67 2.15
CA ILE A 201 16.09 1.29 1.90
C ILE A 201 17.36 1.00 2.69
N GLN A 202 18.37 1.87 2.57
CA GLN A 202 19.63 1.74 3.30
C GLN A 202 19.41 1.79 4.82
N ALA A 203 18.62 2.76 5.31
CA ALA A 203 18.31 2.87 6.73
C ALA A 203 17.64 1.59 7.26
N MET A 204 16.61 1.07 6.55
CA MET A 204 15.89 -0.13 6.98
C MET A 204 16.78 -1.38 6.95
N SER A 205 17.69 -1.49 5.98
CA SER A 205 18.61 -2.63 5.86
C SER A 205 19.63 -2.68 7.01
N HIS A 206 19.95 -1.52 7.61
CA HIS A 206 20.91 -1.37 8.71
C HIS A 206 20.27 -1.20 10.10
N LEU A 207 18.95 -1.29 10.20
CA LEU A 207 18.28 -1.23 11.49
C LEU A 207 18.83 -2.29 12.45
N PRO A 208 19.00 -1.99 13.74
CA PRO A 208 19.22 -3.00 14.77
C PRO A 208 18.13 -4.07 14.72
N ASP A 209 18.48 -5.32 15.03
CA ASP A 209 17.53 -6.44 14.94
C ASP A 209 16.28 -6.22 15.79
N GLU A 210 16.41 -5.56 16.93
CA GLU A 210 15.29 -5.26 17.82
C GLU A 210 14.32 -4.27 17.17
N GLU A 211 14.84 -3.18 16.60
CA GLU A 211 14.02 -2.17 15.92
C GLU A 211 13.31 -2.77 14.70
N TYR A 212 14.01 -3.59 13.92
CA TYR A 212 13.42 -4.28 12.79
C TYR A 212 12.33 -5.27 13.23
N ARG A 213 12.54 -6.03 14.31
CA ARG A 213 11.52 -6.91 14.91
C ARG A 213 10.31 -6.11 15.40
N GLN A 214 10.52 -4.92 15.93
CA GLN A 214 9.43 -4.06 16.38
C GLN A 214 8.54 -3.60 15.21
N LEU A 215 9.10 -3.25 14.04
CA LEU A 215 8.29 -2.94 12.84
C LEU A 215 7.38 -4.11 12.48
N LYS A 216 7.91 -5.34 12.46
CA LYS A 216 7.14 -6.57 12.18
C LYS A 216 6.04 -6.79 13.22
N ALA A 217 6.37 -6.66 14.49
CA ALA A 217 5.41 -6.81 15.59
C ALA A 217 4.27 -5.78 15.50
N ASN A 218 4.58 -4.53 15.15
CA ASN A 218 3.58 -3.48 14.96
C ASN A 218 2.61 -3.84 13.82
N CYS A 219 3.11 -4.34 12.68
CA CYS A 219 2.25 -4.80 11.57
C CYS A 219 1.26 -5.88 12.06
N LEU A 220 1.77 -6.93 12.69
CA LEU A 220 0.96 -8.03 13.21
C LEU A 220 -0.08 -7.55 14.24
N ARG A 221 0.34 -6.74 15.20
CA ARG A 221 -0.54 -6.18 16.22
C ARG A 221 -1.69 -5.38 15.63
N LEU A 222 -1.41 -4.53 14.64
CA LEU A 222 -2.45 -3.72 14.00
C LEU A 222 -3.44 -4.53 13.19
N SER A 223 -3.01 -5.59 12.53
CA SER A 223 -3.91 -6.50 11.82
C SER A 223 -4.89 -7.22 12.75
N GLN A 224 -4.54 -7.38 14.03
CA GLN A 224 -5.36 -8.04 15.04
C GLN A 224 -6.21 -7.07 15.87
N THR A 225 -5.93 -5.78 15.79
CA THR A 225 -6.58 -4.74 16.58
C THR A 225 -7.32 -3.72 15.71
N THR A 226 -6.64 -2.66 15.33
CA THR A 226 -7.24 -1.52 14.59
C THR A 226 -7.70 -1.90 13.20
N PHE A 227 -6.97 -2.77 12.50
CA PHE A 227 -7.26 -3.20 11.14
C PHE A 227 -7.68 -4.69 11.08
N CYS A 228 -8.45 -5.12 12.08
CA CYS A 228 -9.05 -6.46 12.12
C CYS A 228 -10.33 -6.50 11.26
N PHE A 229 -10.34 -7.35 10.23
CA PHE A 229 -11.47 -7.48 9.31
C PHE A 229 -12.75 -7.92 10.02
N GLU A 230 -12.67 -8.93 10.88
CA GLU A 230 -13.82 -9.49 11.58
C GLU A 230 -14.48 -8.43 12.47
N ARG A 231 -13.67 -7.63 13.18
CA ARG A 231 -14.16 -6.52 14.00
C ARG A 231 -14.81 -5.44 13.17
N GLN A 232 -14.19 -5.06 12.03
CA GLN A 232 -14.79 -4.11 11.10
C GLN A 232 -16.14 -4.60 10.59
N LEU A 233 -16.22 -5.88 10.21
CA LEU A 233 -17.45 -6.47 9.68
C LEU A 233 -18.58 -6.48 10.72
N GLU A 234 -18.29 -6.78 11.98
CA GLU A 234 -19.29 -6.72 13.07
C GLU A 234 -19.82 -5.30 13.28
N VAL A 235 -18.93 -4.30 13.32
CA VAL A 235 -19.35 -2.90 13.48
C VAL A 235 -20.12 -2.43 12.25
N TYR A 236 -19.73 -2.87 11.05
CA TYR A 236 -20.44 -2.54 9.82
C TYR A 236 -21.85 -3.15 9.77
N LYS A 237 -22.01 -4.41 10.21
CA LYS A 237 -23.35 -5.04 10.32
C LYS A 237 -24.27 -4.24 11.25
N ARG A 238 -23.76 -3.82 12.41
CA ARG A 238 -24.53 -2.96 13.35
C ARG A 238 -24.89 -1.61 12.73
N PHE A 239 -23.98 -1.01 11.97
CA PHE A 239 -24.26 0.22 11.24
C PHE A 239 -25.39 0.04 10.24
N LEU A 240 -25.39 -1.06 9.47
CA LEU A 240 -26.44 -1.35 8.49
C LEU A 240 -27.79 -1.67 9.14
N SER A 241 -27.81 -2.29 10.32
CA SER A 241 -29.06 -2.62 11.03
C SER A 241 -29.78 -1.41 11.63
N ALA A 242 -29.20 -0.21 11.52
CA ALA A 242 -29.83 1.05 11.91
C ALA A 242 -30.75 1.64 10.81
N PHE A 243 -30.84 1.02 9.64
CA PHE A 243 -31.66 1.43 8.49
C PHE A 243 -32.64 0.35 8.07
#